data_169e50714971515fcd715b06b5b72968
#
_entry.id   169e50714971515fcd715b06b5b72968
#
_cell.length_a   1.000
_cell.length_b   1.000
_cell.length_c   1.000
_cell.angle_alpha   90.00
_cell.angle_beta   90.00
_cell.angle_gamma   90.00
#
_symmetry.space_group_name_H-M   'P 1'
#
loop_
_entity.id
_entity.type
_entity.pdbx_description
1 polymer ?
#
loop_
_entity_poly.entity_id
_entity_poly.type
_entity_poly.pdbx_seq_one_letter_code
_entity_poly.pdbx_strand_id
1 'polypeptide(L)'
;MSAHTASTQLKLVGKLILEGELHCQTGLHIGAGKGSLEIGGADNPVVKDSFGHPYVPGSSLRGRLRSLLEQAHGVAVPSELVFLSRRKGQEVRIHQSDRPGDEICLLFGRNAGRMEKTSGDVLESNHASPSRLAVCDAPLDQDSITPQMRENLDDELTEVKSENAIDRITSQANPRTLERVPAGARFRVRFVVDILCEEDKVLVGLLTEGLRLLEDDSLGGGGSRGSGRVNLAKLRLVWRGRGFYASGAPETELLAGADLAALQALVSDPEFAAKLAE
;
A
#
# COMPACT_ATOMS: atom_id res chain seq x y z
N MET A 1 -30.13 -1.88 -15.75
CA MET A 1 -29.51 -3.11 -15.17
C MET A 1 -28.81 -3.83 -16.32
N SER A 2 -27.56 -3.48 -16.56
CA SER A 2 -26.75 -4.14 -17.59
C SER A 2 -26.09 -5.36 -16.95
N ALA A 3 -26.42 -6.54 -17.44
CA ALA A 3 -25.84 -7.79 -16.99
C ALA A 3 -24.35 -7.78 -17.39
N HIS A 4 -23.47 -7.68 -16.41
CA HIS A 4 -22.04 -7.94 -16.60
C HIS A 4 -21.87 -9.42 -16.93
N THR A 5 -21.94 -9.74 -18.20
CA THR A 5 -21.48 -11.04 -18.71
C THR A 5 -19.96 -11.05 -18.48
N ALA A 6 -19.51 -11.89 -17.54
CA ALA A 6 -18.10 -12.10 -17.28
C ALA A 6 -17.40 -12.43 -18.61
N SER A 7 -16.57 -11.53 -19.10
CA SER A 7 -15.65 -11.82 -20.19
C SER A 7 -14.70 -12.92 -19.70
N THR A 8 -14.81 -14.08 -20.26
CA THR A 8 -14.01 -15.27 -19.88
C THR A 8 -12.55 -15.13 -20.28
N GLN A 9 -12.17 -14.08 -21.01
CA GLN A 9 -10.81 -13.86 -21.47
C GLN A 9 -10.25 -12.55 -20.92
N LEU A 10 -9.31 -12.66 -19.96
CA LEU A 10 -8.52 -11.53 -19.50
C LEU A 10 -7.45 -11.20 -20.56
N LYS A 11 -7.54 -10.02 -21.15
CA LYS A 11 -6.61 -9.54 -22.16
C LYS A 11 -6.04 -8.20 -21.75
N LEU A 12 -4.71 -8.11 -21.64
CA LEU A 12 -4.05 -6.85 -21.30
C LEU A 12 -4.37 -5.78 -22.35
N VAL A 13 -5.03 -4.70 -21.94
CA VAL A 13 -5.21 -3.47 -22.71
C VAL A 13 -3.99 -2.58 -22.56
N GLY A 14 -3.51 -2.44 -21.32
CA GLY A 14 -2.29 -1.69 -21.01
C GLY A 14 -2.03 -1.64 -19.52
N LYS A 15 -1.02 -0.85 -19.14
CA LYS A 15 -0.64 -0.63 -17.73
C LYS A 15 -0.54 0.86 -17.43
N LEU A 16 -1.13 1.27 -16.32
CA LEU A 16 -0.89 2.56 -15.71
C LEU A 16 0.20 2.41 -14.67
N ILE A 17 1.23 3.22 -14.77
CA ILE A 17 2.39 3.19 -13.87
C ILE A 17 2.45 4.53 -13.16
N LEU A 18 2.23 4.51 -11.85
CA LEU A 18 2.39 5.66 -10.97
C LEU A 18 3.70 5.53 -10.20
N GLU A 19 4.59 6.48 -10.40
CA GLU A 19 5.87 6.60 -9.71
C GLU A 19 5.91 7.90 -8.91
N GLY A 20 6.74 7.95 -7.87
CA GLY A 20 6.90 9.15 -7.08
C GLY A 20 7.75 8.95 -5.83
N GLU A 21 7.70 9.91 -4.95
CA GLU A 21 8.38 9.89 -3.66
C GLU A 21 7.35 9.82 -2.52
N LEU A 22 7.59 8.93 -1.55
CA LEU A 22 6.89 8.90 -0.27
C LEU A 22 7.79 9.56 0.77
N HIS A 23 7.36 10.69 1.28
CA HIS A 23 8.09 11.50 2.25
C HIS A 23 7.63 11.20 3.67
N CYS A 24 8.54 10.85 4.56
CA CYS A 24 8.26 10.68 5.98
C CYS A 24 8.09 12.03 6.67
N GLN A 25 6.87 12.37 7.08
CA GLN A 25 6.58 13.56 7.86
C GLN A 25 6.94 13.37 9.33
N THR A 26 6.88 12.13 9.81
CA THR A 26 7.33 11.70 11.13
C THR A 26 8.13 10.42 11.00
N GLY A 27 8.86 10.02 12.04
CA GLY A 27 9.64 8.78 12.02
C GLY A 27 8.79 7.57 11.63
N LEU A 28 9.28 6.75 10.70
CA LEU A 28 8.57 5.60 10.14
C LEU A 28 9.13 4.29 10.68
N HIS A 29 8.26 3.45 11.26
CA HIS A 29 8.59 2.11 11.68
C HIS A 29 7.79 1.07 10.91
N ILE A 30 8.47 0.24 10.12
CA ILE A 30 7.91 -0.99 9.55
C ILE A 30 8.77 -2.14 10.06
N GLY A 31 8.22 -2.94 10.97
CA GLY A 31 8.99 -3.95 11.70
C GLY A 31 9.47 -5.10 10.83
N ALA A 32 10.68 -5.56 11.08
CA ALA A 32 11.33 -6.68 10.40
C ALA A 32 10.80 -8.07 10.79
N GLY A 33 9.88 -8.16 11.76
CA GLY A 33 9.42 -9.44 12.32
C GLY A 33 10.40 -10.05 13.33
N LYS A 34 9.95 -11.13 13.99
CA LYS A 34 10.65 -11.72 15.16
C LYS A 34 11.99 -12.44 14.85
N GLY A 35 12.48 -12.42 13.63
CA GLY A 35 13.68 -13.19 13.23
C GLY A 35 14.97 -12.39 13.14
N SER A 36 14.95 -11.08 13.31
CA SER A 36 16.08 -10.19 13.06
C SER A 36 16.60 -9.46 14.33
N LEU A 37 16.54 -10.12 15.49
CA LEU A 37 17.10 -9.56 16.73
C LEU A 37 18.63 -9.65 16.67
N GLU A 38 19.30 -8.53 16.46
CA GLU A 38 20.74 -8.38 16.66
C GLU A 38 21.05 -8.22 18.14
N ILE A 39 22.18 -8.80 18.63
CA ILE A 39 22.62 -8.67 20.01
C ILE A 39 23.00 -7.21 20.25
N GLY A 40 22.24 -6.52 21.11
CA GLY A 40 22.45 -5.11 21.44
C GLY A 40 21.67 -4.11 20.55
N GLY A 41 20.87 -4.59 19.60
CA GLY A 41 19.98 -3.75 18.78
C GLY A 41 18.70 -3.32 19.50
N ALA A 42 17.86 -2.53 18.80
CA ALA A 42 16.54 -2.13 19.31
C ALA A 42 15.61 -3.34 19.47
N ASP A 43 14.69 -3.30 20.46
CA ASP A 43 13.71 -4.36 20.70
C ASP A 43 12.81 -4.63 19.48
N ASN A 44 12.58 -3.59 18.69
CA ASN A 44 11.76 -3.65 17.48
C ASN A 44 12.52 -3.00 16.32
N PRO A 45 13.32 -3.77 15.55
CA PRO A 45 14.05 -3.25 14.40
C PRO A 45 13.14 -2.99 13.19
N VAL A 46 13.56 -2.06 12.31
CA VAL A 46 12.93 -1.85 11.00
C VAL A 46 13.36 -2.92 10.00
N VAL A 47 12.51 -3.15 9.00
CA VAL A 47 12.85 -4.02 7.87
C VAL A 47 13.93 -3.36 7.01
N LYS A 48 14.98 -4.13 6.70
CA LYS A 48 16.13 -3.72 5.86
C LYS A 48 16.31 -4.72 4.72
N ASP A 49 16.86 -4.26 3.62
CA ASP A 49 17.26 -5.11 2.50
C ASP A 49 18.56 -5.89 2.81
N SER A 50 19.05 -6.64 1.83
CA SER A 50 20.30 -7.43 1.97
C SER A 50 21.57 -6.58 2.13
N PHE A 51 21.47 -5.28 1.91
CA PHE A 51 22.56 -4.32 2.09
C PHE A 51 22.44 -3.54 3.41
N GLY A 52 21.44 -3.84 4.23
CA GLY A 52 21.18 -3.14 5.48
C GLY A 52 20.38 -1.83 5.32
N HIS A 53 19.88 -1.51 4.15
CA HIS A 53 19.13 -0.29 3.92
C HIS A 53 17.64 -0.48 4.23
N PRO A 54 17.03 0.42 5.01
CA PRO A 54 15.60 0.42 5.24
C PRO A 54 14.82 0.54 3.91
N TYR A 55 13.70 -0.16 3.80
CA TYR A 55 12.78 0.01 2.68
C TYR A 55 11.33 -0.13 3.16
N VAL A 56 10.39 0.34 2.35
CA VAL A 56 8.97 0.12 2.58
C VAL A 56 8.52 -1.07 1.75
N PRO A 57 8.18 -2.22 2.36
CA PRO A 57 7.66 -3.36 1.61
C PRO A 57 6.38 -3.01 0.86
N GLY A 58 6.31 -3.38 -0.41
CA GLY A 58 5.10 -3.21 -1.22
C GLY A 58 3.87 -3.88 -0.59
N SER A 59 4.07 -4.99 0.12
CA SER A 59 3.01 -5.66 0.87
C SER A 59 2.45 -4.81 2.00
N SER A 60 3.27 -4.01 2.68
CA SER A 60 2.85 -3.09 3.75
C SER A 60 2.02 -1.94 3.19
N LEU A 61 2.48 -1.28 2.12
CA LEU A 61 1.72 -0.25 1.40
C LEU A 61 0.39 -0.80 0.88
N ARG A 62 0.45 -1.91 0.16
CA ARG A 62 -0.73 -2.55 -0.42
C ARG A 62 -1.76 -2.96 0.65
N GLY A 63 -1.29 -3.54 1.74
CA GLY A 63 -2.15 -3.96 2.85
C GLY A 63 -2.81 -2.76 3.55
N ARG A 64 -2.07 -1.66 3.73
CA ARG A 64 -2.60 -0.44 4.33
C ARG A 64 -3.64 0.22 3.44
N LEU A 65 -3.34 0.40 2.14
CA LEU A 65 -4.29 0.95 1.17
C LEU A 65 -5.60 0.14 1.13
N ARG A 66 -5.49 -1.20 1.11
CA ARG A 66 -6.66 -2.07 1.14
C ARG A 66 -7.51 -1.85 2.40
N SER A 67 -6.87 -1.83 3.58
CA SER A 67 -7.57 -1.63 4.85
C SER A 67 -8.29 -0.29 4.91
N LEU A 68 -7.66 0.79 4.43
CA LEU A 68 -8.26 2.13 4.39
C LEU A 68 -9.46 2.18 3.46
N LEU A 69 -9.34 1.61 2.26
CA LEU A 69 -10.44 1.56 1.29
C LEU A 69 -11.59 0.67 1.76
N GLU A 70 -11.30 -0.49 2.38
CA GLU A 70 -12.33 -1.34 2.97
C GLU A 70 -13.14 -0.60 4.06
N GLN A 71 -12.47 0.24 4.86
CA GLN A 71 -13.12 1.08 5.87
C GLN A 71 -13.92 2.22 5.24
N ALA A 72 -13.33 2.97 4.31
CA ALA A 72 -13.98 4.10 3.65
C ALA A 72 -15.24 3.70 2.89
N HIS A 73 -15.21 2.54 2.23
CA HIS A 73 -16.36 2.01 1.50
C HIS A 73 -17.34 1.20 2.37
N GLY A 74 -17.11 1.13 3.69
CA GLY A 74 -18.01 0.48 4.63
C GLY A 74 -18.13 -1.04 4.45
N VAL A 75 -17.16 -1.68 3.79
CA VAL A 75 -17.17 -3.15 3.55
C VAL A 75 -16.36 -3.92 4.60
N ALA A 76 -15.69 -3.23 5.52
CA ALA A 76 -15.00 -3.83 6.66
C ALA A 76 -15.98 -4.21 7.79
N VAL A 77 -17.04 -4.93 7.46
CA VAL A 77 -18.06 -5.40 8.41
C VAL A 77 -17.51 -6.64 9.13
N PRO A 78 -17.31 -6.62 10.47
CA PRO A 78 -16.61 -7.69 11.18
C PRO A 78 -17.18 -9.09 10.94
N SER A 79 -18.51 -9.26 10.88
CA SER A 79 -19.17 -10.55 10.63
C SER A 79 -18.98 -11.07 9.19
N GLU A 80 -18.78 -10.17 8.23
CA GLU A 80 -18.72 -10.47 6.79
C GLU A 80 -17.28 -10.71 6.30
N LEU A 81 -16.25 -10.29 7.07
CA LEU A 81 -14.87 -10.51 6.69
C LEU A 81 -14.54 -12.00 6.64
N VAL A 82 -13.79 -12.41 5.64
CA VAL A 82 -13.32 -13.79 5.49
C VAL A 82 -11.91 -13.98 6.04
N PHE A 83 -11.61 -15.19 6.50
CA PHE A 83 -10.27 -15.54 6.97
C PHE A 83 -9.33 -15.76 5.77
N LEU A 84 -8.33 -14.89 5.64
CA LEU A 84 -7.25 -15.04 4.67
C LEU A 84 -6.18 -16.01 5.19
N SER A 85 -5.84 -15.92 6.47
CA SER A 85 -4.88 -16.82 7.10
C SER A 85 -5.12 -16.97 8.61
N ARG A 86 -4.81 -18.16 9.14
CA ARG A 86 -4.79 -18.45 10.58
C ARG A 86 -3.46 -19.12 10.90
N ARG A 87 -2.60 -18.46 11.64
CA ARG A 87 -1.30 -19.03 12.07
C ARG A 87 -0.98 -18.63 13.50
N LYS A 88 -0.69 -19.62 14.36
CA LYS A 88 -0.20 -19.42 15.73
C LYS A 88 -1.01 -18.41 16.54
N GLY A 89 -2.36 -18.46 16.45
CA GLY A 89 -3.25 -17.53 17.14
C GLY A 89 -3.37 -16.14 16.50
N GLN A 90 -2.71 -15.90 15.39
CA GLN A 90 -2.91 -14.69 14.58
C GLN A 90 -3.85 -15.00 13.42
N GLU A 91 -4.89 -14.19 13.30
CA GLU A 91 -5.87 -14.28 12.22
C GLU A 91 -5.84 -13.01 11.40
N VAL A 92 -5.80 -13.18 10.08
CA VAL A 92 -5.94 -12.07 9.13
C VAL A 92 -7.27 -12.21 8.43
N ARG A 93 -8.07 -11.17 8.50
CA ARG A 93 -9.41 -11.10 7.90
C ARG A 93 -9.43 -9.98 6.88
N ILE A 94 -10.11 -10.21 5.76
CA ILE A 94 -10.21 -9.25 4.66
C ILE A 94 -11.63 -9.26 4.09
N HIS A 95 -12.00 -8.17 3.42
CA HIS A 95 -13.19 -8.15 2.57
C HIS A 95 -12.99 -9.05 1.35
N GLN A 96 -13.97 -9.90 1.06
CA GLN A 96 -14.11 -10.64 -0.19
C GLN A 96 -15.58 -10.63 -0.61
N SER A 97 -15.83 -10.59 -1.90
CA SER A 97 -17.16 -10.52 -2.47
C SER A 97 -17.27 -11.45 -3.69
N ASP A 98 -18.42 -12.07 -3.88
CA ASP A 98 -18.76 -12.81 -5.10
C ASP A 98 -19.28 -11.91 -6.23
N ARG A 99 -19.51 -10.61 -5.96
CA ARG A 99 -19.96 -9.64 -6.97
C ARG A 99 -18.83 -9.36 -7.98
N PRO A 100 -19.04 -9.63 -9.28
CA PRO A 100 -18.00 -9.43 -10.30
C PRO A 100 -17.43 -8.01 -10.34
N GLY A 101 -18.27 -6.99 -10.15
CA GLY A 101 -17.91 -5.57 -10.22
C GLY A 101 -17.45 -4.97 -8.87
N ASP A 102 -17.07 -5.76 -7.87
CA ASP A 102 -16.54 -5.24 -6.62
C ASP A 102 -15.12 -4.68 -6.86
N GLU A 103 -15.01 -3.35 -6.87
CA GLU A 103 -13.78 -2.64 -7.26
C GLU A 103 -12.62 -2.92 -6.31
N ILE A 104 -12.87 -3.07 -5.00
CA ILE A 104 -11.82 -3.43 -4.03
C ILE A 104 -11.29 -4.83 -4.34
N CYS A 105 -12.20 -5.78 -4.59
CA CYS A 105 -11.81 -7.13 -4.98
C CYS A 105 -11.13 -7.19 -6.36
N LEU A 106 -11.46 -6.30 -7.29
CA LEU A 106 -10.76 -6.19 -8.57
C LEU A 106 -9.36 -5.61 -8.37
N LEU A 107 -9.24 -4.51 -7.64
CA LEU A 107 -7.97 -3.84 -7.41
C LEU A 107 -6.98 -4.74 -6.65
N PHE A 108 -7.43 -5.38 -5.56
CA PHE A 108 -6.57 -6.20 -4.69
C PHE A 108 -6.63 -7.71 -4.92
N GLY A 109 -7.40 -8.15 -5.89
CA GLY A 109 -7.56 -9.57 -6.18
C GLY A 109 -8.69 -10.23 -5.39
N ARG A 110 -9.33 -11.19 -6.05
CA ARG A 110 -10.41 -12.02 -5.54
C ARG A 110 -10.02 -13.49 -5.60
N ASN A 111 -10.22 -14.19 -4.48
CA ASN A 111 -10.06 -15.63 -4.43
C ASN A 111 -11.37 -16.32 -4.89
N ALA A 112 -11.23 -17.43 -5.61
CA ALA A 112 -12.33 -18.34 -5.84
C ALA A 112 -12.38 -19.43 -4.77
N GLY A 113 -13.53 -20.08 -4.66
CA GLY A 113 -13.77 -21.20 -3.77
C GLY A 113 -14.51 -20.81 -2.50
N ARG A 114 -14.44 -21.69 -1.54
CA ARG A 114 -15.18 -21.61 -0.28
C ARG A 114 -14.33 -20.91 0.78
N MET A 115 -14.82 -19.80 1.31
CA MET A 115 -14.15 -18.99 2.33
C MET A 115 -15.03 -18.87 3.56
N GLU A 116 -14.47 -19.12 4.74
CA GLU A 116 -15.18 -18.99 6.01
C GLU A 116 -15.23 -17.52 6.44
N LYS A 117 -16.42 -17.01 6.73
CA LYS A 117 -16.64 -15.69 7.32
C LYS A 117 -16.40 -15.70 8.83
N THR A 118 -16.18 -14.53 9.41
CA THR A 118 -16.05 -14.34 10.86
C THR A 118 -17.36 -14.73 11.60
N SER A 119 -18.53 -14.58 10.96
CA SER A 119 -19.81 -15.05 11.49
C SER A 119 -19.92 -16.59 11.62
N GLY A 120 -19.03 -17.34 10.99
CA GLY A 120 -19.14 -18.78 10.82
C GLY A 120 -19.88 -19.22 9.53
N ASP A 121 -20.47 -18.26 8.81
CA ASP A 121 -21.05 -18.52 7.51
C ASP A 121 -19.97 -18.76 6.45
N VAL A 122 -20.39 -19.17 5.28
CA VAL A 122 -19.49 -19.45 4.15
C VAL A 122 -19.79 -18.52 3.00
N LEU A 123 -18.77 -17.86 2.49
CA LEU A 123 -18.80 -17.21 1.18
C LEU A 123 -18.33 -18.22 0.13
N GLU A 124 -19.20 -18.53 -0.82
CA GLU A 124 -18.82 -19.29 -2.02
C GLU A 124 -18.64 -18.33 -3.19
N SER A 125 -17.42 -18.22 -3.71
CA SER A 125 -17.13 -17.41 -4.87
C SER A 125 -16.69 -18.30 -6.04
N ASN A 126 -17.42 -18.20 -7.14
CA ASN A 126 -17.09 -18.91 -8.40
C ASN A 126 -16.17 -18.07 -9.31
N HIS A 127 -15.84 -16.84 -8.89
CA HIS A 127 -15.13 -15.86 -9.71
C HIS A 127 -13.78 -15.50 -9.09
N ALA A 128 -12.70 -16.19 -9.50
CA ALA A 128 -11.36 -15.69 -9.24
C ALA A 128 -11.09 -14.45 -10.10
N SER A 129 -10.38 -13.48 -9.55
CA SER A 129 -9.88 -12.34 -10.30
C SER A 129 -8.45 -12.02 -9.85
N PRO A 130 -7.48 -11.99 -10.78
CA PRO A 130 -6.13 -11.55 -10.41
C PRO A 130 -6.18 -10.10 -9.92
N SER A 131 -5.26 -9.77 -9.01
CA SER A 131 -5.05 -8.38 -8.60
C SER A 131 -4.71 -7.52 -9.80
N ARG A 132 -5.37 -6.36 -9.95
CA ARG A 132 -4.98 -5.34 -10.93
C ARG A 132 -3.83 -4.49 -10.41
N LEU A 133 -3.66 -4.39 -9.09
CA LEU A 133 -2.63 -3.57 -8.47
C LEU A 133 -1.41 -4.40 -8.08
N ALA A 134 -0.27 -4.04 -8.63
CA ALA A 134 1.04 -4.42 -8.12
C ALA A 134 1.69 -3.21 -7.43
N VAL A 135 2.19 -3.40 -6.22
CA VAL A 135 2.92 -2.41 -5.43
C VAL A 135 4.34 -2.91 -5.26
N CYS A 136 5.31 -2.17 -5.80
CA CYS A 136 6.72 -2.52 -5.66
C CYS A 136 7.22 -2.17 -4.25
N ASP A 137 8.27 -2.86 -3.82
CA ASP A 137 9.04 -2.42 -2.67
C ASP A 137 9.64 -1.05 -2.94
N ALA A 138 9.56 -0.16 -1.97
CA ALA A 138 10.03 1.21 -2.09
C ALA A 138 11.36 1.37 -1.37
N PRO A 139 12.49 1.44 -2.09
CA PRO A 139 13.81 1.64 -1.51
C PRO A 139 13.94 3.05 -0.94
N LEU A 140 14.73 3.18 0.14
CA LEU A 140 15.13 4.46 0.69
C LEU A 140 15.97 5.24 -0.33
N ASP A 141 15.63 6.49 -0.55
CA ASP A 141 16.52 7.47 -1.18
C ASP A 141 17.54 7.93 -0.12
N GLN A 142 18.74 7.34 -0.14
CA GLN A 142 19.77 7.60 0.87
C GLN A 142 20.23 9.06 0.87
N ASP A 143 20.14 9.78 -0.25
CA ASP A 143 20.45 11.19 -0.35
C ASP A 143 19.44 12.07 0.41
N SER A 144 18.29 11.49 0.78
CA SER A 144 17.34 12.17 1.66
C SER A 144 17.78 12.25 3.12
N ILE A 145 18.70 11.38 3.55
CA ILE A 145 19.32 11.42 4.88
C ILE A 145 20.52 12.34 4.82
N THR A 146 20.31 13.60 5.21
CA THR A 146 21.34 14.64 5.13
C THR A 146 22.51 14.37 6.10
N PRO A 147 23.70 14.93 5.84
CA PRO A 147 24.82 14.83 6.80
C PRO A 147 24.45 15.29 8.22
N GLN A 148 23.69 16.38 8.33
CA GLN A 148 23.23 16.88 9.63
C GLN A 148 22.27 15.88 10.33
N MET A 149 21.44 15.16 9.59
CA MET A 149 20.60 14.10 10.16
C MET A 149 21.48 12.95 10.69
N ARG A 150 22.48 12.52 9.91
CA ARG A 150 23.37 11.40 10.27
C ARG A 150 24.12 11.63 11.58
N GLU A 151 24.49 12.88 11.90
CA GLU A 151 25.14 13.25 13.17
C GLU A 151 24.25 12.99 14.40
N ASN A 152 22.92 12.88 14.21
CA ASN A 152 21.95 12.70 15.29
C ASN A 152 21.21 11.36 15.24
N LEU A 153 21.59 10.45 14.33
CA LEU A 153 21.01 9.11 14.26
C LEU A 153 21.77 8.14 15.16
N ASP A 154 21.07 7.13 15.67
CA ASP A 154 21.64 6.05 16.48
C ASP A 154 22.35 4.98 15.63
N ASP A 155 21.95 4.84 14.36
CA ASP A 155 22.56 4.01 13.32
C ASP A 155 22.69 4.85 12.04
N GLU A 156 23.36 4.37 11.00
CA GLU A 156 23.67 5.14 9.78
C GLU A 156 22.43 5.76 9.10
N LEU A 157 21.28 5.05 9.13
CA LEU A 157 20.04 5.42 8.43
C LEU A 157 18.81 5.44 9.34
N THR A 158 18.96 5.19 10.63
CA THR A 158 17.83 5.03 11.56
C THR A 158 18.08 5.69 12.91
N GLU A 159 16.98 6.02 13.59
CA GLU A 159 16.95 6.55 14.95
C GLU A 159 16.26 5.57 15.90
N VAL A 160 16.56 5.60 17.18
CA VAL A 160 15.93 4.80 18.21
C VAL A 160 15.01 5.69 19.06
N LYS A 161 13.70 5.39 19.02
CA LYS A 161 12.73 6.03 19.90
C LYS A 161 12.49 5.18 21.14
N SER A 162 12.74 5.74 22.32
CA SER A 162 12.35 5.14 23.59
C SER A 162 10.88 5.43 23.91
N GLU A 163 10.11 4.40 24.26
CA GLU A 163 8.74 4.49 24.72
C GLU A 163 8.59 3.80 26.09
N ASN A 164 7.76 4.35 26.98
CA ASN A 164 7.45 3.75 28.27
C ASN A 164 5.97 3.39 28.38
N ALA A 165 5.68 2.14 28.77
CA ALA A 165 4.38 1.77 29.28
C ALA A 165 4.42 1.79 30.81
N ILE A 166 3.51 2.58 31.43
CA ILE A 166 3.43 2.71 32.89
C ILE A 166 2.24 1.88 33.37
N ASP A 167 2.50 0.93 34.29
CA ASP A 167 1.44 0.19 34.97
C ASP A 167 0.60 1.15 35.82
N ARG A 168 -0.71 1.08 35.68
CA ARG A 168 -1.64 2.03 36.29
C ARG A 168 -1.84 1.83 37.80
N ILE A 169 -1.47 0.66 38.31
CA ILE A 169 -1.62 0.27 39.72
C ILE A 169 -0.31 0.47 40.47
N THR A 170 0.79 -0.04 39.92
CA THR A 170 2.10 -0.07 40.59
C THR A 170 2.98 1.12 40.24
N SER A 171 2.60 1.91 39.21
CA SER A 171 3.43 2.98 38.61
C SER A 171 4.78 2.48 38.06
N GLN A 172 4.94 1.19 37.89
CA GLN A 172 6.16 0.63 37.32
C GLN A 172 6.26 0.95 35.82
N ALA A 173 7.42 1.44 35.40
CA ALA A 173 7.72 1.72 34.01
C ALA A 173 8.23 0.45 33.30
N ASN A 174 7.74 0.17 32.11
CA ASN A 174 8.22 -0.86 31.20
C ASN A 174 8.76 -0.19 29.93
N PRO A 175 10.06 0.16 29.91
CA PRO A 175 10.69 0.79 28.77
C PRO A 175 10.83 -0.20 27.60
N ARG A 176 10.72 0.31 26.39
CA ARG A 176 10.98 -0.41 25.14
C ARG A 176 11.57 0.53 24.10
N THR A 177 12.36 0.00 23.22
CA THR A 177 12.97 0.75 22.11
C THR A 177 12.34 0.39 20.78
N LEU A 178 12.19 1.38 19.93
CA LEU A 178 11.60 1.28 18.60
C LEU A 178 12.55 1.93 17.60
N GLU A 179 13.13 1.15 16.70
CA GLU A 179 13.90 1.68 15.59
C GLU A 179 12.96 2.32 14.55
N ARG A 180 13.35 3.46 13.97
CA ARG A 180 12.58 4.18 12.97
C ARG A 180 13.49 4.78 11.91
N VAL A 181 13.01 4.85 10.68
CA VAL A 181 13.58 5.76 9.69
C VAL A 181 13.18 7.19 10.05
N PRO A 182 14.10 8.17 10.07
CA PRO A 182 13.83 9.51 10.59
C PRO A 182 12.83 10.29 9.72
N ALA A 183 12.22 11.31 10.33
CA ALA A 183 11.42 12.30 9.58
C ALA A 183 12.31 13.00 8.54
N GLY A 184 11.74 13.33 7.36
CA GLY A 184 12.46 13.90 6.22
C GLY A 184 13.03 12.86 5.25
N ALA A 185 13.12 11.59 5.65
CA ALA A 185 13.48 10.50 4.74
C ALA A 185 12.48 10.34 3.60
N ARG A 186 12.96 9.94 2.43
CA ARG A 186 12.16 9.70 1.23
C ARG A 186 12.34 8.27 0.73
N PHE A 187 11.27 7.69 0.22
CA PHE A 187 11.27 6.38 -0.43
C PHE A 187 10.73 6.51 -1.85
N ARG A 188 11.33 5.78 -2.80
CA ARG A 188 10.86 5.76 -4.20
C ARG A 188 9.74 4.74 -4.34
N VAL A 189 8.51 5.22 -4.56
CA VAL A 189 7.33 4.36 -4.72
C VAL A 189 7.01 4.10 -6.18
N ARG A 190 6.47 2.91 -6.44
CA ARG A 190 5.97 2.51 -7.76
C ARG A 190 4.75 1.62 -7.61
N PHE A 191 3.67 2.04 -8.23
CA PHE A 191 2.40 1.31 -8.34
C PHE A 191 2.14 1.00 -9.81
N VAL A 192 1.70 -0.21 -10.11
CA VAL A 192 1.31 -0.61 -11.46
C VAL A 192 -0.11 -1.11 -11.42
N VAL A 193 -1.00 -0.50 -12.23
CA VAL A 193 -2.37 -0.94 -12.40
C VAL A 193 -2.52 -1.57 -13.77
N ASP A 194 -2.84 -2.86 -13.79
CA ASP A 194 -3.13 -3.60 -15.01
C ASP A 194 -4.56 -3.32 -15.46
N ILE A 195 -4.72 -2.87 -16.70
CA ILE A 195 -6.02 -2.65 -17.34
C ILE A 195 -6.28 -3.86 -18.24
N LEU A 196 -7.21 -4.71 -17.83
CA LEU A 196 -7.56 -5.96 -18.53
C LEU A 196 -8.90 -5.83 -19.28
N CYS A 197 -9.64 -4.78 -19.00
CA CYS A 197 -10.88 -4.39 -19.71
C CYS A 197 -11.09 -2.88 -19.53
N GLU A 198 -12.00 -2.29 -20.30
CA GLU A 198 -12.29 -0.85 -20.23
C GLU A 198 -12.76 -0.40 -18.84
N GLU A 199 -13.54 -1.25 -18.17
CA GLU A 199 -14.07 -1.00 -16.83
C GLU A 199 -12.98 -0.89 -15.76
N ASP A 200 -11.81 -1.51 -15.96
CA ASP A 200 -10.71 -1.45 -15.01
C ASP A 200 -10.10 -0.03 -14.89
N LYS A 201 -10.36 0.88 -15.84
CA LYS A 201 -9.83 2.26 -15.84
C LYS A 201 -10.28 3.05 -14.60
N VAL A 202 -11.43 2.75 -14.02
CA VAL A 202 -11.93 3.37 -12.78
C VAL A 202 -11.04 3.05 -11.56
N LEU A 203 -10.32 1.94 -11.59
CA LEU A 203 -9.50 1.48 -10.46
C LEU A 203 -8.33 2.43 -10.13
N VAL A 204 -7.95 3.29 -11.08
CA VAL A 204 -6.95 4.35 -10.83
C VAL A 204 -7.49 5.42 -9.89
N GLY A 205 -8.78 5.75 -10.02
CA GLY A 205 -9.48 6.63 -9.08
C GLY A 205 -9.52 6.03 -7.67
N LEU A 206 -9.84 4.74 -7.56
CA LEU A 206 -9.83 4.03 -6.28
C LEU A 206 -8.43 3.97 -5.64
N LEU A 207 -7.37 3.73 -6.44
CA LEU A 207 -5.99 3.82 -5.95
C LEU A 207 -5.68 5.22 -5.42
N THR A 208 -6.06 6.27 -6.17
CA THR A 208 -5.83 7.67 -5.78
C THR A 208 -6.55 8.02 -4.49
N GLU A 209 -7.80 7.56 -4.30
CA GLU A 209 -8.53 7.69 -3.04
C GLU A 209 -7.77 7.03 -1.88
N GLY A 210 -7.30 5.79 -2.06
CA GLY A 210 -6.52 5.08 -1.05
C GLY A 210 -5.23 5.81 -0.66
N LEU A 211 -4.54 6.42 -1.63
CA LEU A 211 -3.33 7.22 -1.39
C LEU A 211 -3.63 8.50 -0.59
N ARG A 212 -4.75 9.16 -0.86
CA ARG A 212 -5.19 10.33 -0.08
C ARG A 212 -5.55 9.96 1.36
N LEU A 213 -6.28 8.86 1.54
CA LEU A 213 -6.58 8.34 2.87
C LEU A 213 -5.29 8.00 3.65
N LEU A 214 -4.25 7.52 2.96
CA LEU A 214 -2.97 7.21 3.58
C LEU A 214 -2.25 8.47 4.11
N GLU A 215 -2.33 9.62 3.42
CA GLU A 215 -1.71 10.88 3.89
C GLU A 215 -2.34 11.40 5.18
N ASP A 216 -3.64 11.17 5.38
CA ASP A 216 -4.38 11.56 6.60
C ASP A 216 -4.27 10.51 7.72
N ASP A 217 -3.66 9.36 7.43
CA ASP A 217 -3.48 8.27 8.39
C ASP A 217 -1.97 8.02 8.67
N SER A 218 -1.61 6.78 8.94
CA SER A 218 -0.24 6.37 9.22
C SER A 218 0.12 5.06 8.53
N LEU A 219 1.36 4.95 8.11
CA LEU A 219 1.98 3.73 7.58
C LEU A 219 2.83 3.07 8.67
N GLY A 220 2.75 1.75 8.77
CA GLY A 220 3.55 0.96 9.71
C GLY A 220 3.05 1.01 11.15
N GLY A 221 3.97 0.79 12.08
CA GLY A 221 3.67 0.69 13.51
C GLY A 221 3.72 2.04 14.25
N GLY A 222 2.96 2.12 15.36
CA GLY A 222 3.03 3.29 16.24
C GLY A 222 2.27 4.52 15.76
N GLY A 223 1.34 4.39 14.79
CA GLY A 223 0.57 5.50 14.23
C GLY A 223 -0.16 6.33 15.29
N SER A 224 -0.85 5.68 16.23
CA SER A 224 -1.53 6.36 17.34
C SER A 224 -0.58 7.08 18.34
N ARG A 225 0.72 6.92 18.16
CA ARG A 225 1.78 7.53 18.98
C ARG A 225 2.72 8.43 18.18
N GLY A 226 2.23 8.93 17.04
CA GLY A 226 2.90 9.95 16.23
C GLY A 226 3.99 9.42 15.31
N SER A 227 3.99 8.12 14.96
CA SER A 227 4.87 7.55 13.94
C SER A 227 4.12 7.33 12.63
N GLY A 228 4.83 7.35 11.51
CA GLY A 228 4.31 6.86 10.23
C GLY A 228 3.45 7.82 9.42
N ARG A 229 3.39 9.12 9.74
CA ARG A 229 2.78 10.11 8.84
C ARG A 229 3.64 10.26 7.59
N VAL A 230 3.00 10.16 6.43
CA VAL A 230 3.67 10.24 5.13
C VAL A 230 2.87 11.13 4.18
N ASN A 231 3.54 11.68 3.17
CA ASN A 231 2.88 12.28 2.02
C ASN A 231 3.56 11.85 0.72
N LEU A 232 2.83 11.94 -0.39
CA LEU A 232 3.34 11.62 -1.71
C LEU A 232 3.66 12.90 -2.49
N ALA A 233 4.78 12.89 -3.19
CA ALA A 233 5.25 14.03 -3.96
C ALA A 233 5.92 13.57 -5.26
N LYS A 234 6.12 14.52 -6.18
CA LYS A 234 6.77 14.30 -7.48
C LYS A 234 6.17 13.14 -8.26
N LEU A 235 4.83 13.03 -8.22
CA LEU A 235 4.12 11.96 -8.88
C LEU A 235 4.25 12.08 -10.40
N ARG A 236 4.51 10.94 -11.03
CA ARG A 236 4.53 10.76 -12.47
C ARG A 236 3.59 9.62 -12.83
N LEU A 237 2.61 9.84 -13.69
CA LEU A 237 1.69 8.84 -14.19
C LEU A 237 1.95 8.60 -15.67
N VAL A 238 2.14 7.34 -16.03
CA VAL A 238 2.45 6.93 -17.40
C VAL A 238 1.48 5.85 -17.85
N TRP A 239 0.98 5.97 -19.06
CA TRP A 239 0.23 4.95 -19.76
C TRP A 239 1.13 4.18 -20.73
N ARG A 240 1.11 2.86 -20.62
CA ARG A 240 1.72 1.92 -21.56
C ARG A 240 0.62 1.03 -22.13
N GLY A 241 0.07 1.43 -23.27
CA GLY A 241 -0.89 0.63 -24.00
C GLY A 241 -0.26 -0.67 -24.51
N ARG A 242 -1.08 -1.56 -25.06
CA ARG A 242 -0.60 -2.84 -25.60
C ARG A 242 0.47 -2.66 -26.68
N GLY A 243 0.35 -1.62 -27.52
CA GLY A 243 1.32 -1.30 -28.55
C GLY A 243 2.75 -1.08 -28.03
N PHE A 244 2.90 -0.54 -26.82
CA PHE A 244 4.20 -0.40 -26.18
C PHE A 244 4.94 -1.74 -26.05
N TYR A 245 4.23 -2.78 -25.64
CA TYR A 245 4.80 -4.12 -25.42
C TYR A 245 4.91 -4.93 -26.73
N ALA A 246 3.99 -4.73 -27.66
CA ALA A 246 3.88 -5.56 -28.86
C ALA A 246 4.70 -5.03 -30.04
N SER A 247 4.82 -3.72 -30.19
CA SER A 247 5.44 -3.07 -31.37
C SER A 247 6.44 -1.96 -31.02
N GLY A 248 6.73 -1.72 -29.74
CA GLY A 248 7.65 -0.67 -29.31
C GLY A 248 7.06 0.75 -29.47
N ALA A 249 5.73 0.89 -29.46
CA ALA A 249 5.10 2.20 -29.43
C ALA A 249 5.54 2.99 -28.18
N PRO A 250 5.62 4.34 -28.24
CA PRO A 250 6.03 5.14 -27.10
C PRO A 250 5.01 5.04 -25.94
N GLU A 251 5.49 5.22 -24.73
CA GLU A 251 4.61 5.45 -23.57
C GLU A 251 4.01 6.86 -23.64
N THR A 252 2.85 7.04 -23.00
CA THR A 252 2.21 8.35 -22.87
C THR A 252 2.34 8.85 -21.44
N GLU A 253 3.04 9.97 -21.23
CA GLU A 253 3.09 10.62 -19.93
C GLU A 253 1.81 11.43 -19.73
N LEU A 254 1.06 11.09 -18.66
CA LEU A 254 -0.23 11.73 -18.34
C LEU A 254 -0.08 12.79 -17.24
N LEU A 255 0.93 12.63 -16.39
CA LEU A 255 1.22 13.54 -15.27
C LEU A 255 2.72 13.49 -14.95
N ALA A 256 3.34 14.63 -14.66
CA ALA A 256 4.75 14.73 -14.29
C ALA A 256 4.99 15.72 -13.15
N GLY A 257 5.78 15.30 -12.14
CA GLY A 257 6.24 16.17 -11.06
C GLY A 257 5.16 16.73 -10.15
N ALA A 258 4.01 16.08 -10.07
CA ALA A 258 2.79 16.57 -9.44
C ALA A 258 2.60 16.06 -8.01
N ASP A 259 1.57 16.57 -7.34
CA ASP A 259 1.06 16.10 -6.06
C ASP A 259 -0.21 15.23 -6.23
N LEU A 260 -0.74 14.72 -5.11
CA LEU A 260 -1.98 13.94 -5.12
C LEU A 260 -3.21 14.74 -5.53
N ALA A 261 -3.23 16.05 -5.32
CA ALA A 261 -4.36 16.89 -5.73
C ALA A 261 -4.44 16.96 -7.27
N ALA A 262 -3.30 17.13 -7.94
CA ALA A 262 -3.23 17.12 -9.40
C ALA A 262 -3.55 15.74 -9.98
N LEU A 263 -3.10 14.65 -9.34
CA LEU A 263 -3.48 13.29 -9.72
C LEU A 263 -4.99 13.08 -9.60
N GLN A 264 -5.59 13.52 -8.49
CA GLN A 264 -7.04 13.44 -8.29
C GLN A 264 -7.82 14.21 -9.37
N ALA A 265 -7.38 15.42 -9.68
CA ALA A 265 -8.01 16.24 -10.74
C ALA A 265 -7.95 15.52 -12.10
N LEU A 266 -6.79 14.93 -12.43
CA LEU A 266 -6.61 14.19 -13.68
C LEU A 266 -7.54 12.98 -13.76
N VAL A 267 -7.60 12.13 -12.72
CA VAL A 267 -8.41 10.89 -12.75
C VAL A 267 -9.91 11.16 -12.63
N SER A 268 -10.30 12.34 -12.14
CA SER A 268 -11.69 12.79 -12.07
C SER A 268 -12.17 13.45 -13.37
N ASP A 269 -11.25 13.71 -14.33
CA ASP A 269 -11.61 14.25 -15.65
C ASP A 269 -12.42 13.18 -16.41
N PRO A 270 -13.63 13.50 -16.90
CA PRO A 270 -14.43 12.57 -17.72
C PRO A 270 -13.70 12.05 -18.96
N GLU A 271 -12.74 12.82 -19.47
CA GLU A 271 -11.94 12.44 -20.64
C GLU A 271 -10.72 11.56 -20.27
N PHE A 272 -10.47 11.31 -18.98
CA PHE A 272 -9.32 10.51 -18.55
C PHE A 272 -9.29 9.13 -19.21
N ALA A 273 -10.44 8.44 -19.23
CA ALA A 273 -10.54 7.12 -19.85
C ALA A 273 -10.21 7.13 -21.36
N ALA A 274 -10.54 8.21 -22.06
CA ALA A 274 -10.21 8.38 -23.48
C ALA A 274 -8.70 8.59 -23.73
N LYS A 275 -7.97 9.16 -22.75
CA LYS A 275 -6.50 9.32 -22.82
C LYS A 275 -5.77 7.98 -22.72
N LEU A 276 -6.46 6.90 -22.32
CA LEU A 276 -5.94 5.53 -22.20
C LEU A 276 -6.34 4.69 -23.44
N ALA A 277 -6.38 5.30 -24.60
CA ALA A 277 -6.59 4.57 -25.87
C ALA A 277 -5.35 3.74 -26.26
N GLU A 278 -5.56 2.69 -27.10
CA GLU A 278 -4.50 1.81 -27.60
C GLU A 278 -3.42 2.54 -28.42
#